data_2b0f97cf35468b4e655e41a92f1e5d81
#
_entry.id   2b0f97cf35468b4e655e41a92f1e5d81
#
_cell.length_a   1.000
_cell.length_b   1.000
_cell.length_c   1.000
_cell.angle_alpha   90.00
_cell.angle_beta   90.00
_cell.angle_gamma   90.00
#
_symmetry.space_group_name_H-M   'P 1'
#
loop_
_entity.id
_entity.type
_entity.pdbx_description
1 polymer ?
#
loop_
_entity_poly.entity_id
_entity_poly.type
_entity_poly.pdbx_seq_one_letter_code
_entity_poly.pdbx_strand_id
1 'polypeptide(L)'
;MYPAIISLTDWFQTAPGRYLLDWEQRQFDLAVSDLFGFNALQLGLPELRALEANRMPHRWLALPEEMLVDSLGDRLFTREGGRTVDLDAPQSQPPASVDAISAWPDLGDSPRVALVTNAAALPFPPASLDLVVLPHTLELSADPHHVLREVERVLVPEGRVVISGFNPASLWGLRQGRARLAGRLGLHALGLSRMYLPEAGEFIGPRRLRDWLQLLSFEVESERFGCYRPAVRTEKWLNHCAWMDRAGPRWWPIFGAVYFQVAVKRVQGVRLLGPAWKPRRAVAAAPVSVANRY
;
A
#
# COMPACT_ATOMS: atom_id res chain seq x y z
N MET A 1 10.40 1.12 32.60
CA MET A 1 10.23 2.19 31.59
C MET A 1 9.92 1.49 30.28
N TYR A 2 8.66 1.42 29.92
CA TYR A 2 8.23 0.80 28.65
C TYR A 2 8.81 1.64 27.50
N PRO A 3 9.35 1.02 26.44
CA PRO A 3 9.73 1.78 25.25
C PRO A 3 8.50 2.47 24.72
N ALA A 4 8.59 3.79 24.51
CA ALA A 4 7.52 4.56 23.91
C ALA A 4 7.16 3.91 22.56
N ILE A 5 5.91 3.47 22.41
CA ILE A 5 5.33 3.04 21.14
C ILE A 5 5.37 4.29 20.27
N ILE A 6 6.20 4.27 19.24
CA ILE A 6 6.31 5.37 18.29
C ILE A 6 5.19 5.15 17.28
N SER A 7 4.25 6.09 17.18
CA SER A 7 3.22 6.07 16.14
C SER A 7 3.87 6.10 14.74
N LEU A 8 3.14 5.66 13.74
CA LEU A 8 3.64 5.69 12.36
C LEU A 8 3.94 7.13 11.93
N THR A 9 3.05 8.07 12.26
CA THR A 9 3.18 9.49 11.97
C THR A 9 4.44 10.09 12.62
N ASP A 10 4.68 9.81 13.90
CA ASP A 10 5.89 10.29 14.59
C ASP A 10 7.16 9.68 14.02
N TRP A 11 7.09 8.41 13.62
CA TRP A 11 8.23 7.75 13.00
C TRP A 11 8.61 8.42 11.68
N PHE A 12 7.64 8.84 10.86
CA PHE A 12 7.91 9.57 9.61
C PHE A 12 8.57 10.93 9.82
N GLN A 13 8.44 11.54 11.00
CA GLN A 13 9.16 12.77 11.35
C GLN A 13 10.64 12.53 11.67
N THR A 14 11.06 11.27 11.87
CA THR A 14 12.47 10.93 12.12
C THR A 14 13.30 10.99 10.82
N ALA A 15 14.64 11.06 10.96
CA ALA A 15 15.53 11.08 9.80
C ALA A 15 15.34 9.85 8.87
N PRO A 16 15.22 8.60 9.37
CA PRO A 16 14.94 7.46 8.50
C PRO A 16 13.52 7.50 7.90
N GLY A 17 12.53 8.03 8.63
CA GLY A 17 11.18 8.19 8.10
C GLY A 17 11.13 9.18 6.94
N ARG A 18 11.73 10.36 7.09
CA ARG A 18 11.84 11.35 6.00
C ARG A 18 12.58 10.80 4.78
N TYR A 19 13.69 10.09 5.00
CA TYR A 19 14.42 9.44 3.92
C TYR A 19 13.54 8.44 3.15
N LEU A 20 12.69 7.69 3.84
CA LEU A 20 11.74 6.76 3.24
C LEU A 20 10.67 7.52 2.46
N LEU A 21 10.01 8.52 3.06
CA LEU A 21 8.99 9.34 2.39
C LEU A 21 9.52 10.00 1.12
N ASP A 22 10.74 10.54 1.14
CA ASP A 22 11.39 11.13 -0.04
C ASP A 22 11.59 10.12 -1.17
N TRP A 23 11.88 8.87 -0.84
CA TRP A 23 12.02 7.83 -1.85
C TRP A 23 10.65 7.42 -2.38
N GLU A 24 9.68 7.18 -1.52
CA GLU A 24 8.33 6.79 -1.89
C GLU A 24 7.64 7.85 -2.75
N GLN A 25 7.71 9.12 -2.35
CA GLN A 25 7.14 10.23 -3.13
C GLN A 25 7.62 10.17 -4.57
N ARG A 26 8.94 10.02 -4.79
CA ARG A 26 9.49 9.88 -6.14
C ARG A 26 8.97 8.65 -6.89
N GLN A 27 8.75 7.51 -6.19
CA GLN A 27 8.22 6.32 -6.85
C GLN A 27 6.74 6.50 -7.21
N PHE A 28 5.95 7.11 -6.32
CA PHE A 28 4.55 7.42 -6.62
C PHE A 28 4.45 8.41 -7.77
N ASP A 29 5.18 9.51 -7.74
CA ASP A 29 5.17 10.51 -8.82
C ASP A 29 5.46 9.87 -10.19
N LEU A 30 6.49 9.00 -10.24
CA LEU A 30 6.83 8.27 -11.47
C LEU A 30 5.77 7.26 -11.90
N ALA A 31 5.11 6.60 -10.94
CA ALA A 31 4.13 5.57 -11.26
C ALA A 31 2.77 6.15 -11.67
N VAL A 32 2.36 7.28 -11.07
CA VAL A 32 1.01 7.83 -11.30
C VAL A 32 0.95 8.88 -12.39
N SER A 33 2.09 9.46 -12.81
CA SER A 33 2.16 10.55 -13.81
C SER A 33 1.56 10.17 -15.17
N ASP A 34 1.75 8.92 -15.57
CA ASP A 34 1.33 8.39 -16.86
C ASP A 34 0.02 7.60 -16.79
N LEU A 35 -0.63 7.56 -15.62
CA LEU A 35 -1.91 6.89 -15.44
C LEU A 35 -3.05 7.85 -15.72
N PHE A 36 -3.90 7.46 -16.64
CA PHE A 36 -5.07 8.23 -17.06
C PHE A 36 -6.36 7.58 -16.56
N GLY A 37 -7.36 8.40 -16.31
CA GLY A 37 -8.67 8.02 -15.84
C GLY A 37 -9.41 9.24 -15.31
N PHE A 38 -10.47 9.01 -14.58
CA PHE A 38 -11.30 10.07 -13.98
C PHE A 38 -11.17 10.10 -12.45
N ASN A 39 -11.04 8.94 -11.82
CA ASN A 39 -11.21 8.77 -10.39
C ASN A 39 -10.00 8.08 -9.76
N ALA A 40 -9.29 8.77 -8.88
CA ALA A 40 -8.16 8.24 -8.13
C ALA A 40 -8.38 8.36 -6.62
N LEU A 41 -8.04 7.33 -5.87
CA LEU A 41 -8.15 7.27 -4.42
C LEU A 41 -6.78 6.96 -3.81
N GLN A 42 -6.33 7.79 -2.87
CA GLN A 42 -5.27 7.44 -1.93
C GLN A 42 -5.93 7.02 -0.62
N LEU A 43 -5.57 5.86 -0.10
CA LEU A 43 -6.05 5.34 1.16
C LEU A 43 -4.92 5.27 2.18
N GLY A 44 -5.00 6.09 3.21
CA GLY A 44 -4.00 6.20 4.28
C GLY A 44 -2.86 7.16 3.98
N LEU A 45 -1.97 7.31 4.95
CA LEU A 45 -0.72 8.07 4.97
C LEU A 45 -0.82 9.48 4.37
N PRO A 46 -1.42 10.45 5.09
CA PRO A 46 -1.61 11.81 4.59
C PRO A 46 -0.29 12.60 4.44
N GLU A 47 0.79 12.15 5.09
CA GLU A 47 2.13 12.72 4.97
C GLU A 47 2.72 12.53 3.57
N LEU A 48 2.23 11.54 2.83
CA LEU A 48 2.64 11.24 1.46
C LEU A 48 1.59 11.77 0.47
N ARG A 49 2.02 12.58 -0.50
CA ARG A 49 1.14 13.11 -1.55
C ARG A 49 1.18 12.21 -2.78
N ALA A 50 0.74 10.95 -2.62
CA ALA A 50 0.92 9.94 -3.65
C ALA A 50 0.18 10.22 -4.98
N LEU A 51 -0.81 11.12 -4.98
CA LEU A 51 -1.57 11.53 -6.17
C LEU A 51 -1.20 12.92 -6.69
N GLU A 52 -0.12 13.57 -6.19
CA GLU A 52 0.23 14.94 -6.58
C GLU A 52 0.58 15.04 -8.07
N ALA A 53 1.41 14.13 -8.58
CA ALA A 53 1.81 14.09 -9.98
C ALA A 53 0.73 13.51 -10.92
N ASN A 54 -0.37 12.99 -10.39
CA ASN A 54 -1.45 12.41 -11.18
C ASN A 54 -2.36 13.50 -11.78
N ARG A 55 -2.83 13.30 -13.01
CA ARG A 55 -3.62 14.26 -13.78
C ARG A 55 -5.12 13.98 -13.81
N MET A 56 -5.60 12.99 -13.05
CA MET A 56 -7.03 12.68 -12.96
C MET A 56 -7.78 13.84 -12.29
N PRO A 57 -8.98 14.19 -12.79
CA PRO A 57 -9.75 15.31 -12.26
C PRO A 57 -10.25 15.09 -10.83
N HIS A 58 -10.61 13.85 -10.49
CA HIS A 58 -11.11 13.50 -9.16
C HIS A 58 -10.07 12.70 -8.40
N ARG A 59 -9.50 13.34 -7.37
CA ARG A 59 -8.47 12.75 -6.51
C ARG A 59 -8.91 12.89 -5.06
N TRP A 60 -9.08 11.76 -4.38
CA TRP A 60 -9.50 11.75 -2.98
C TRP A 60 -8.42 11.16 -2.09
N LEU A 61 -8.28 11.74 -0.92
CA LEU A 61 -7.53 11.16 0.19
C LEU A 61 -8.53 10.64 1.22
N ALA A 62 -8.52 9.34 1.46
CA ALA A 62 -9.29 8.69 2.51
C ALA A 62 -8.37 8.22 3.63
N LEU A 63 -8.80 8.41 4.88
CA LEU A 63 -8.11 7.88 6.05
C LEU A 63 -8.87 6.68 6.60
N PRO A 64 -8.19 5.53 6.83
CA PRO A 64 -8.74 4.43 7.59
C PRO A 64 -9.06 4.84 9.03
N GLU A 65 -10.20 4.39 9.56
CA GLU A 65 -10.60 4.66 10.94
C GLU A 65 -9.54 4.22 11.96
N GLU A 66 -8.85 3.12 11.68
CA GLU A 66 -7.78 2.59 12.51
C GLU A 66 -6.65 3.60 12.69
N MET A 67 -6.31 4.35 11.64
CA MET A 67 -5.27 5.40 11.70
C MET A 67 -5.71 6.61 12.52
N LEU A 68 -7.02 6.88 12.61
CA LEU A 68 -7.56 7.97 13.42
C LEU A 68 -7.45 7.66 14.91
N VAL A 69 -7.75 6.44 15.31
CA VAL A 69 -7.66 6.02 16.71
C VAL A 69 -6.24 6.19 17.23
N ASP A 70 -5.23 5.79 16.45
CA ASP A 70 -3.82 5.95 16.83
C ASP A 70 -3.41 7.43 16.92
N SER A 71 -3.85 8.26 15.97
CA SER A 71 -3.49 9.68 15.94
C SER A 71 -4.22 10.52 16.99
N LEU A 72 -5.47 10.18 17.32
CA LEU A 72 -6.27 10.84 18.36
C LEU A 72 -5.87 10.38 19.76
N GLY A 73 -5.59 9.08 19.94
CA GLY A 73 -5.10 8.53 21.20
C GLY A 73 -3.85 9.25 21.69
N ASP A 74 -2.89 9.45 20.80
CA ASP A 74 -1.61 10.10 21.11
C ASP A 74 -1.79 11.60 21.44
N ARG A 75 -2.73 12.29 20.79
CA ARG A 75 -3.04 13.71 21.05
C ARG A 75 -3.82 13.95 22.34
N LEU A 76 -4.71 13.03 22.71
CA LEU A 76 -5.45 13.12 23.97
C LEU A 76 -4.53 12.88 25.17
N PHE A 77 -3.58 11.94 25.06
CA PHE A 77 -2.59 11.71 26.12
C PHE A 77 -1.52 12.81 26.24
N THR A 78 -1.21 13.52 25.13
CA THR A 78 -0.20 14.60 25.15
C THR A 78 -0.77 15.94 25.65
N ARG A 79 -2.09 16.15 25.53
CA ARG A 79 -2.73 17.45 25.86
C ARG A 79 -3.24 17.54 27.30
N GLU A 80 -3.38 16.42 28.01
CA GLU A 80 -3.86 16.41 29.40
C GLU A 80 -2.80 15.88 30.37
N GLY A 81 -1.91 16.79 30.78
CA GLY A 81 -1.23 16.66 32.06
C GLY A 81 -2.26 16.65 33.19
N GLY A 82 -2.71 15.46 33.58
CA GLY A 82 -3.33 15.22 34.89
C GLY A 82 -4.79 15.64 35.08
N ARG A 83 -5.70 15.17 34.26
CA ARG A 83 -7.12 15.04 34.65
C ARG A 83 -7.65 13.67 34.25
N THR A 84 -7.95 12.85 35.25
CA THR A 84 -8.73 11.62 35.09
C THR A 84 -10.13 12.00 34.65
N VAL A 85 -10.53 11.52 33.47
CA VAL A 85 -11.90 11.65 32.97
C VAL A 85 -12.74 10.58 33.68
N ASP A 86 -13.78 10.99 34.42
CA ASP A 86 -14.78 10.10 35.01
C ASP A 86 -15.52 9.34 33.89
N LEU A 87 -15.42 8.03 33.89
CA LEU A 87 -16.04 7.11 32.92
C LEU A 87 -17.53 6.85 33.14
N ASP A 88 -18.19 7.59 34.06
CA ASP A 88 -19.59 7.36 34.43
C ASP A 88 -20.59 8.39 33.87
N ALA A 89 -20.26 9.10 32.80
CA ALA A 89 -21.23 9.95 32.12
C ALA A 89 -22.07 9.15 31.11
N PRO A 90 -23.42 9.29 31.10
CA PRO A 90 -24.27 8.50 30.20
C PRO A 90 -23.99 8.84 28.73
N GLN A 91 -23.68 7.80 27.97
CA GLN A 91 -23.47 7.85 26.52
C GLN A 91 -24.81 8.12 25.80
N SER A 92 -25.14 9.38 25.57
CA SER A 92 -26.28 9.79 24.74
C SER A 92 -25.93 10.94 23.80
N GLN A 93 -24.81 10.82 23.05
CA GLN A 93 -24.61 11.63 21.87
C GLN A 93 -23.95 10.77 20.77
N PRO A 94 -24.44 10.85 19.52
CA PRO A 94 -23.79 10.19 18.40
C PRO A 94 -22.38 10.79 18.21
N PRO A 95 -21.42 10.01 17.68
CA PRO A 95 -20.04 10.48 17.51
C PRO A 95 -20.02 11.77 16.71
N ALA A 96 -19.23 12.69 17.22
CA ALA A 96 -19.12 14.06 16.77
C ALA A 96 -19.14 14.18 15.25
N SER A 97 -20.08 14.99 14.81
CA SER A 97 -20.28 15.52 13.48
C SER A 97 -18.98 15.89 12.75
N VAL A 98 -19.11 16.01 11.44
CA VAL A 98 -18.15 16.46 10.41
C VAL A 98 -17.22 17.61 10.84
N ASP A 99 -17.55 18.32 11.91
CA ASP A 99 -16.74 19.40 12.51
C ASP A 99 -15.41 18.94 13.13
N ALA A 100 -15.26 17.65 13.47
CA ALA A 100 -13.98 17.12 13.95
C ALA A 100 -12.93 17.02 12.82
N ILE A 101 -13.37 16.96 11.56
CA ILE A 101 -12.50 16.93 10.38
C ILE A 101 -11.89 18.30 10.11
N SER A 102 -12.59 19.38 10.47
CA SER A 102 -12.11 20.75 10.33
C SER A 102 -11.07 21.15 11.41
N ALA A 103 -10.90 20.35 12.46
CA ALA A 103 -9.94 20.58 13.53
C ALA A 103 -8.53 20.02 13.26
N TRP A 104 -8.28 19.43 12.08
CA TRP A 104 -6.94 19.08 11.66
C TRP A 104 -6.12 20.36 11.46
N PRO A 105 -4.92 20.44 12.03
CA PRO A 105 -4.07 21.60 11.80
C PRO A 105 -3.88 21.75 10.30
N ASP A 106 -4.00 22.98 9.85
CA ASP A 106 -3.70 23.38 8.48
C ASP A 106 -2.25 22.95 8.20
N LEU A 107 -2.08 21.77 7.60
CA LEU A 107 -0.78 21.20 7.23
C LEU A 107 -0.24 21.94 5.97
N GLY A 108 -0.61 23.20 5.81
CA GLY A 108 -0.25 24.02 4.68
C GLY A 108 -0.84 23.46 3.39
N ASP A 109 0.01 23.21 2.42
CA ASP A 109 -0.34 22.72 1.07
C ASP A 109 -0.66 21.21 1.00
N SER A 110 -0.96 20.56 2.13
CA SER A 110 -1.27 19.11 2.18
C SER A 110 -2.65 18.79 1.60
N PRO A 111 -2.84 17.67 0.91
CA PRO A 111 -4.13 17.29 0.39
C PRO A 111 -5.14 17.17 1.54
N ARG A 112 -6.28 17.82 1.39
CA ARG A 112 -7.34 17.75 2.40
C ARG A 112 -7.89 16.33 2.44
N VAL A 113 -8.01 15.77 3.65
CA VAL A 113 -8.71 14.50 3.85
C VAL A 113 -10.15 14.68 3.41
N ALA A 114 -10.54 13.96 2.39
CA ALA A 114 -11.89 14.04 1.82
C ALA A 114 -12.87 13.08 2.52
N LEU A 115 -12.34 12.01 3.12
CA LEU A 115 -13.16 10.93 3.62
C LEU A 115 -12.44 10.19 4.76
N VAL A 116 -13.21 9.80 5.77
CA VAL A 116 -12.81 8.79 6.77
C VAL A 116 -13.64 7.55 6.52
N THR A 117 -12.98 6.40 6.38
CA THR A 117 -13.67 5.16 5.99
C THR A 117 -12.97 3.93 6.54
N ASN A 118 -13.70 2.84 6.63
CA ASN A 118 -13.09 1.55 6.84
C ASN A 118 -12.40 1.09 5.54
N ALA A 119 -11.12 0.74 5.61
CA ALA A 119 -10.35 0.26 4.45
C ALA A 119 -10.94 -1.00 3.82
N ALA A 120 -11.63 -1.84 4.61
CA ALA A 120 -12.30 -3.05 4.16
C ALA A 120 -13.74 -2.82 3.67
N ALA A 121 -14.25 -1.57 3.70
CA ALA A 121 -15.61 -1.23 3.26
C ALA A 121 -15.63 0.18 2.65
N LEU A 122 -15.13 0.32 1.43
CA LEU A 122 -15.02 1.60 0.75
C LEU A 122 -16.40 2.09 0.24
N PRO A 123 -16.78 3.35 0.51
CA PRO A 123 -18.08 3.91 0.10
C PRO A 123 -18.13 4.28 -1.38
N PHE A 124 -17.53 3.47 -2.23
CA PHE A 124 -17.53 3.65 -3.68
C PHE A 124 -18.29 2.51 -4.37
N PRO A 125 -19.01 2.79 -5.46
CA PRO A 125 -19.65 1.75 -6.26
C PRO A 125 -18.62 0.77 -6.84
N PRO A 126 -19.04 -0.46 -7.19
CA PRO A 126 -18.19 -1.39 -7.93
C PRO A 126 -17.73 -0.77 -9.26
N ALA A 127 -16.49 -1.03 -9.67
CA ALA A 127 -15.90 -0.58 -10.93
C ALA A 127 -16.07 0.92 -11.17
N SER A 128 -15.72 1.76 -10.18
CA SER A 128 -15.86 3.22 -10.23
C SER A 128 -14.54 3.97 -10.11
N LEU A 129 -13.45 3.32 -9.69
CA LEU A 129 -12.14 3.94 -9.54
C LEU A 129 -11.17 3.41 -10.59
N ASP A 130 -10.40 4.31 -11.19
CA ASP A 130 -9.35 3.97 -12.17
C ASP A 130 -8.01 3.67 -11.49
N LEU A 131 -7.76 4.32 -10.35
CA LEU A 131 -6.52 4.20 -9.59
C LEU A 131 -6.80 4.16 -8.08
N VAL A 132 -6.20 3.20 -7.41
CA VAL A 132 -6.15 3.15 -5.94
C VAL A 132 -4.70 3.07 -5.49
N VAL A 133 -4.33 3.90 -4.51
CA VAL A 133 -2.98 3.97 -3.95
C VAL A 133 -3.03 3.61 -2.49
N LEU A 134 -2.23 2.64 -2.07
CA LEU A 134 -2.18 2.07 -0.73
C LEU A 134 -0.78 2.22 -0.11
N PRO A 135 -0.39 3.42 0.37
CA PRO A 135 0.89 3.61 1.03
C PRO A 135 0.82 3.05 2.45
N HIS A 136 1.53 1.96 2.74
CA HIS A 136 1.58 1.29 4.05
C HIS A 136 0.22 0.89 4.65
N THR A 137 -0.87 1.00 3.89
CA THR A 137 -2.24 0.77 4.36
C THR A 137 -2.48 -0.68 4.78
N LEU A 138 -1.94 -1.63 4.01
CA LEU A 138 -2.16 -3.06 4.26
C LEU A 138 -1.50 -3.54 5.56
N GLU A 139 -0.39 -2.93 5.95
CA GLU A 139 0.34 -3.27 7.17
C GLU A 139 -0.36 -2.80 8.44
N LEU A 140 -1.18 -1.76 8.30
CA LEU A 140 -1.95 -1.15 9.39
C LEU A 140 -3.33 -1.75 9.53
N SER A 141 -3.81 -2.44 8.49
CA SER A 141 -5.14 -3.05 8.49
C SER A 141 -5.17 -4.35 9.28
N ALA A 142 -6.24 -4.54 10.05
CA ALA A 142 -6.51 -5.79 10.75
C ALA A 142 -6.75 -6.98 9.79
N ASP A 143 -7.35 -6.73 8.62
CA ASP A 143 -7.58 -7.72 7.57
C ASP A 143 -7.15 -7.21 6.18
N PRO A 144 -5.86 -7.38 5.82
CA PRO A 144 -5.33 -6.95 4.52
C PRO A 144 -6.01 -7.64 3.33
N HIS A 145 -6.50 -8.88 3.51
CA HIS A 145 -7.20 -9.60 2.44
C HIS A 145 -8.55 -8.97 2.11
N HIS A 146 -9.28 -8.53 3.14
CA HIS A 146 -10.56 -7.83 2.94
C HIS A 146 -10.34 -6.50 2.24
N VAL A 147 -9.31 -5.74 2.63
CA VAL A 147 -8.94 -4.49 1.96
C VAL A 147 -8.65 -4.72 0.49
N LEU A 148 -7.87 -5.75 0.14
CA LEU A 148 -7.55 -6.05 -1.28
C LEU A 148 -8.78 -6.50 -2.08
N ARG A 149 -9.73 -7.24 -1.48
CA ARG A 149 -10.99 -7.60 -2.14
C ARG A 149 -11.85 -6.36 -2.39
N GLU A 150 -11.87 -5.44 -1.44
CA GLU A 150 -12.62 -4.20 -1.58
C GLU A 150 -12.00 -3.30 -2.65
N VAL A 151 -10.69 -3.22 -2.71
CA VAL A 151 -9.96 -2.55 -3.79
C VAL A 151 -10.26 -3.20 -5.16
N GLU A 152 -10.30 -4.54 -5.21
CA GLU A 152 -10.69 -5.25 -6.43
C GLU A 152 -12.11 -4.88 -6.85
N ARG A 153 -13.06 -4.84 -5.92
CA ARG A 153 -14.46 -4.50 -6.19
C ARG A 153 -14.63 -3.11 -6.78
N VAL A 154 -13.94 -2.10 -6.21
CA VAL A 154 -14.11 -0.70 -6.61
C VAL A 154 -13.34 -0.32 -7.87
N LEU A 155 -12.26 -1.04 -8.20
CA LEU A 155 -11.47 -0.78 -9.40
C LEU A 155 -12.21 -1.19 -10.67
N VAL A 156 -12.13 -0.34 -11.70
CA VAL A 156 -12.59 -0.67 -13.06
C VAL A 156 -11.72 -1.80 -13.66
N PRO A 157 -12.21 -2.53 -14.67
CA PRO A 157 -11.35 -3.34 -15.52
C PRO A 157 -10.17 -2.53 -16.06
N GLU A 158 -8.96 -3.09 -16.05
CA GLU A 158 -7.71 -2.42 -16.39
C GLU A 158 -7.32 -1.26 -15.45
N GLY A 159 -8.07 -1.04 -14.37
CA GLY A 159 -7.70 -0.12 -13.30
C GLY A 159 -6.45 -0.61 -12.54
N ARG A 160 -5.73 0.31 -11.96
CA ARG A 160 -4.44 0.02 -11.30
C ARG A 160 -4.50 0.22 -9.81
N VAL A 161 -3.79 -0.65 -9.10
CA VAL A 161 -3.49 -0.47 -7.69
C VAL A 161 -1.98 -0.28 -7.52
N VAL A 162 -1.59 0.70 -6.70
CA VAL A 162 -0.19 0.98 -6.36
C VAL A 162 -0.02 0.79 -4.87
N ILE A 163 0.89 -0.08 -4.48
CA ILE A 163 1.07 -0.50 -3.08
C ILE A 163 2.52 -0.30 -2.67
N SER A 164 2.75 0.35 -1.54
CA SER A 164 4.05 0.35 -0.86
C SER A 164 3.96 -0.28 0.51
N GLY A 165 5.05 -0.89 0.96
CA GLY A 165 5.11 -1.53 2.26
C GLY A 165 6.52 -1.86 2.70
N PHE A 166 6.70 -2.09 4.02
CA PHE A 166 7.98 -2.50 4.60
C PHE A 166 8.34 -3.92 4.20
N ASN A 167 9.58 -4.10 3.80
CA ASN A 167 10.10 -5.41 3.44
C ASN A 167 10.65 -6.14 4.67
N PRO A 168 10.02 -7.23 5.12
CA PRO A 168 10.50 -7.99 6.27
C PRO A 168 11.88 -8.63 6.06
N ALA A 169 12.28 -8.88 4.80
CA ALA A 169 13.58 -9.46 4.46
C ALA A 169 14.72 -8.43 4.42
N SER A 170 14.43 -7.14 4.60
CA SER A 170 15.42 -6.05 4.60
C SER A 170 16.24 -6.02 5.89
N LEU A 171 17.31 -5.22 5.89
CA LEU A 171 18.08 -4.92 7.10
C LEU A 171 17.21 -4.29 8.21
N TRP A 172 16.22 -3.47 7.82
CA TRP A 172 15.28 -2.86 8.77
C TRP A 172 14.33 -3.90 9.35
N GLY A 173 13.77 -4.76 8.49
CA GLY A 173 12.90 -5.87 8.90
C GLY A 173 13.62 -6.88 9.81
N LEU A 174 14.85 -7.26 9.46
CA LEU A 174 15.68 -8.16 10.29
C LEU A 174 15.98 -7.55 11.66
N ARG A 175 16.31 -6.26 11.73
CA ARG A 175 16.51 -5.56 13.00
C ARG A 175 15.25 -5.57 13.85
N GLN A 176 14.09 -5.29 13.24
CA GLN A 176 12.79 -5.31 13.90
C GLN A 176 12.45 -6.72 14.40
N GLY A 177 12.64 -7.75 13.56
CA GLY A 177 12.42 -9.14 13.92
C GLY A 177 13.28 -9.59 15.13
N ARG A 178 14.56 -9.21 15.14
CA ARG A 178 15.44 -9.45 16.29
C ARG A 178 14.98 -8.73 17.55
N ALA A 179 14.54 -7.49 17.44
CA ALA A 179 14.02 -6.74 18.57
C ALA A 179 12.74 -7.38 19.16
N ARG A 180 11.81 -7.83 18.30
CA ARG A 180 10.61 -8.57 18.72
C ARG A 180 10.97 -9.89 19.40
N LEU A 181 11.91 -10.65 18.86
CA LEU A 181 12.37 -11.91 19.46
C LEU A 181 13.04 -11.67 20.81
N ALA A 182 13.94 -10.69 20.91
CA ALA A 182 14.58 -10.33 22.16
C ALA A 182 13.57 -9.89 23.23
N GLY A 183 12.51 -9.15 22.83
CA GLY A 183 11.40 -8.80 23.71
C GLY A 183 10.65 -10.02 24.24
N ARG A 184 10.34 -10.99 23.37
CA ARG A 184 9.67 -12.25 23.76
C ARG A 184 10.52 -13.10 24.71
N LEU A 185 11.84 -13.08 24.55
CA LEU A 185 12.79 -13.80 25.40
C LEU A 185 13.18 -13.05 26.69
N GLY A 186 12.58 -11.89 26.96
CA GLY A 186 12.85 -11.10 28.16
C GLY A 186 14.24 -10.44 28.20
N LEU A 187 14.95 -10.37 27.07
CA LEU A 187 16.30 -9.82 26.95
C LEU A 187 16.35 -8.28 26.92
N HIS A 188 15.40 -7.63 27.61
CA HIS A 188 15.30 -6.16 27.66
C HIS A 188 16.57 -5.49 28.22
N ALA A 189 17.24 -6.17 29.17
CA ALA A 189 18.44 -5.64 29.83
C ALA A 189 19.65 -5.45 28.88
N LEU A 190 19.68 -6.18 27.76
CA LEU A 190 20.76 -6.09 26.77
C LEU A 190 20.55 -4.97 25.72
N GLY A 191 19.50 -4.17 25.85
CA GLY A 191 19.19 -3.09 24.90
C GLY A 191 18.83 -3.57 23.48
N LEU A 192 18.70 -4.87 23.26
CA LEU A 192 18.41 -5.50 21.97
C LEU A 192 16.92 -5.42 21.59
N SER A 193 16.04 -5.06 22.53
CA SER A 193 14.60 -4.97 22.36
C SER A 193 14.13 -3.61 21.80
N ARG A 194 15.02 -2.67 21.48
CA ARG A 194 14.64 -1.37 20.91
C ARG A 194 14.15 -1.55 19.49
N MET A 195 12.84 -1.37 19.29
CA MET A 195 12.21 -1.36 17.97
C MET A 195 12.75 -0.21 17.13
N TYR A 196 12.89 -0.46 15.83
CA TYR A 196 13.38 0.52 14.88
C TYR A 196 12.24 1.08 14.02
N LEU A 197 11.37 0.21 13.54
CA LEU A 197 10.15 0.56 12.82
C LEU A 197 8.99 0.74 13.80
N PRO A 198 7.93 1.46 13.41
CA PRO A 198 6.73 1.58 14.22
C PRO A 198 6.13 0.20 14.52
N GLU A 199 5.45 0.08 15.63
CA GLU A 199 4.80 -1.18 16.07
C GLU A 199 3.44 -1.34 15.37
N ALA A 200 3.35 -0.95 14.12
CA ALA A 200 2.14 -1.06 13.33
C ALA A 200 2.09 -2.43 12.63
N GLY A 201 1.07 -3.20 12.95
CA GLY A 201 0.60 -4.35 12.19
C GLY A 201 1.60 -5.49 11.89
N GLU A 202 1.29 -6.25 10.87
CA GLU A 202 2.12 -7.35 10.36
C GLU A 202 2.76 -6.94 9.04
N PHE A 203 4.08 -7.00 8.93
CA PHE A 203 4.77 -6.72 7.67
C PHE A 203 4.50 -7.83 6.65
N ILE A 204 3.96 -7.44 5.52
CA ILE A 204 3.60 -8.33 4.44
C ILE A 204 4.77 -8.39 3.46
N GLY A 205 5.34 -9.59 3.26
CA GLY A 205 6.42 -9.75 2.29
C GLY A 205 5.93 -9.56 0.85
N PRO A 206 6.76 -8.99 -0.06
CA PRO A 206 6.34 -8.66 -1.43
C PRO A 206 5.92 -9.89 -2.24
N ARG A 207 6.50 -11.06 -1.99
CA ARG A 207 6.09 -12.33 -2.62
C ARG A 207 4.69 -12.74 -2.18
N ARG A 208 4.41 -12.69 -0.87
CA ARG A 208 3.09 -13.00 -0.31
C ARG A 208 2.02 -12.05 -0.86
N LEU A 209 2.34 -10.76 -0.95
CA LEU A 209 1.44 -9.78 -1.54
C LEU A 209 1.16 -10.08 -3.02
N ARG A 210 2.19 -10.45 -3.79
CA ARG A 210 2.02 -10.85 -5.19
C ARG A 210 1.08 -12.05 -5.34
N ASP A 211 1.24 -13.08 -4.50
CA ASP A 211 0.37 -14.25 -4.52
C ASP A 211 -1.09 -13.87 -4.24
N TRP A 212 -1.32 -12.96 -3.28
CA TRP A 212 -2.66 -12.47 -2.97
C TRP A 212 -3.27 -11.66 -4.12
N LEU A 213 -2.47 -10.80 -4.75
CA LEU A 213 -2.90 -10.03 -5.92
C LEU A 213 -3.30 -10.95 -7.08
N GLN A 214 -2.52 -12.01 -7.34
CA GLN A 214 -2.83 -12.98 -8.39
C GLN A 214 -4.15 -13.73 -8.12
N LEU A 215 -4.45 -14.07 -6.87
CA LEU A 215 -5.72 -14.69 -6.50
C LEU A 215 -6.94 -13.79 -6.76
N LEU A 216 -6.72 -12.46 -6.73
CA LEU A 216 -7.74 -11.44 -6.99
C LEU A 216 -7.72 -10.93 -8.46
N SER A 217 -7.14 -11.70 -9.37
CA SER A 217 -7.05 -11.34 -10.80
C SER A 217 -6.23 -10.07 -11.10
N PHE A 218 -5.34 -9.68 -10.19
CA PHE A 218 -4.37 -8.64 -10.46
C PHE A 218 -3.11 -9.22 -11.10
N GLU A 219 -2.58 -8.52 -12.08
CA GLU A 219 -1.28 -8.77 -12.69
C GLU A 219 -0.28 -7.70 -12.25
N VAL A 220 0.83 -8.11 -11.63
CA VAL A 220 1.86 -7.16 -11.19
C VAL A 220 2.66 -6.71 -12.41
N GLU A 221 2.52 -5.43 -12.78
CA GLU A 221 3.23 -4.80 -13.91
C GLU A 221 4.68 -4.43 -13.54
N SER A 222 4.87 -3.92 -12.33
CA SER A 222 6.21 -3.52 -11.87
C SER A 222 6.39 -3.73 -10.37
N GLU A 223 7.62 -4.05 -10.00
CA GLU A 223 8.04 -4.18 -8.61
C GLU A 223 9.39 -3.49 -8.45
N ARG A 224 9.50 -2.63 -7.45
CA ARG A 224 10.73 -1.90 -7.12
C ARG A 224 11.01 -2.01 -5.63
N PHE A 225 12.30 -1.97 -5.29
CA PHE A 225 12.75 -1.95 -3.91
C PHE A 225 13.60 -0.71 -3.69
N GLY A 226 13.57 -0.17 -2.48
CA GLY A 226 14.32 1.01 -2.14
C GLY A 226 14.71 1.10 -0.69
N CYS A 227 15.37 2.21 -0.35
CA CYS A 227 15.84 2.47 1.00
C CYS A 227 16.82 1.40 1.48
N TYR A 228 17.98 1.30 0.81
CA TYR A 228 19.00 0.29 1.11
C TYR A 228 19.93 0.66 2.28
N ARG A 229 19.82 1.88 2.81
CA ARG A 229 20.66 2.32 3.93
C ARG A 229 20.37 1.49 5.19
N PRO A 230 21.37 1.29 6.07
CA PRO A 230 21.20 0.50 7.28
C PRO A 230 20.20 1.17 8.23
N ALA A 231 19.68 0.37 9.18
CA ALA A 231 18.74 0.82 10.19
C ALA A 231 19.42 1.69 11.27
N VAL A 232 19.78 2.91 10.91
CA VAL A 232 20.40 3.90 11.80
C VAL A 232 19.47 5.09 11.99
N ARG A 233 19.49 5.72 13.18
CA ARG A 233 18.58 6.82 13.52
C ARG A 233 19.17 8.19 13.26
N THR A 234 20.49 8.28 13.07
CA THR A 234 21.20 9.55 12.94
C THR A 234 21.38 9.90 11.48
N GLU A 235 21.03 11.11 11.11
CA GLU A 235 21.13 11.62 9.75
C GLU A 235 22.57 11.54 9.18
N LYS A 236 23.57 11.82 10.03
CA LYS A 236 24.99 11.70 9.63
C LYS A 236 25.33 10.30 9.11
N TRP A 237 24.91 9.26 9.81
CA TRP A 237 25.15 7.87 9.39
C TRP A 237 24.33 7.47 8.18
N LEU A 238 23.08 7.95 8.07
CA LEU A 238 22.26 7.74 6.88
C LEU A 238 22.95 8.34 5.65
N ASN A 239 23.47 9.56 5.75
CA ASN A 239 24.15 10.24 4.65
C ASN A 239 25.50 9.58 4.32
N HIS A 240 26.24 9.09 5.31
CA HIS A 240 27.48 8.34 5.09
C HIS A 240 27.22 7.05 4.27
N CYS A 241 26.08 6.40 4.48
CA CYS A 241 25.67 5.18 3.77
C CYS A 241 24.90 5.46 2.46
N ALA A 242 24.84 6.70 1.97
CA ALA A 242 24.09 7.07 0.77
C ALA A 242 24.53 6.30 -0.51
N TRP A 243 25.77 5.84 -0.56
CA TRP A 243 26.27 5.01 -1.65
C TRP A 243 25.52 3.68 -1.80
N MET A 244 24.92 3.16 -0.71
CA MET A 244 24.16 1.92 -0.72
C MET A 244 22.91 2.01 -1.59
N ASP A 245 22.31 3.19 -1.74
CA ASP A 245 21.14 3.39 -2.61
C ASP A 245 21.48 3.25 -4.09
N ARG A 246 22.76 3.50 -4.46
CA ARG A 246 23.25 3.28 -5.83
C ARG A 246 23.67 1.83 -6.06
N ALA A 247 24.29 1.23 -5.07
CA ALA A 247 24.79 -0.15 -5.14
C ALA A 247 23.68 -1.19 -4.94
N GLY A 248 22.71 -0.90 -4.06
CA GLY A 248 21.65 -1.81 -3.64
C GLY A 248 20.86 -2.44 -4.78
N PRO A 249 20.29 -1.66 -5.70
CA PRO A 249 19.52 -2.21 -6.82
C PRO A 249 20.31 -3.17 -7.71
N ARG A 250 21.63 -3.01 -7.76
CA ARG A 250 22.54 -3.84 -8.59
C ARG A 250 23.00 -5.11 -7.88
N TRP A 251 23.35 -5.01 -6.58
CA TRP A 251 24.02 -6.09 -5.85
C TRP A 251 23.09 -6.94 -4.99
N TRP A 252 22.04 -6.31 -4.43
CA TRP A 252 21.06 -6.99 -3.55
C TRP A 252 19.65 -6.41 -3.71
N PRO A 253 19.08 -6.48 -4.90
CA PRO A 253 17.86 -5.76 -5.28
C PRO A 253 16.68 -6.02 -4.32
N ILE A 254 16.53 -7.23 -3.79
CA ILE A 254 15.39 -7.64 -2.97
C ILE A 254 15.48 -7.22 -1.50
N PHE A 255 16.60 -6.65 -1.04
CA PHE A 255 16.83 -6.30 0.37
C PHE A 255 16.57 -4.82 0.68
N GLY A 256 15.99 -4.07 -0.21
CA GLY A 256 15.51 -2.71 0.09
C GLY A 256 14.52 -2.72 1.26
N ALA A 257 14.55 -1.68 2.09
CA ALA A 257 13.70 -1.58 3.27
C ALA A 257 12.21 -1.48 2.93
N VAL A 258 11.90 -0.98 1.76
CA VAL A 258 10.55 -0.80 1.23
C VAL A 258 10.44 -1.47 -0.13
N TYR A 259 9.30 -2.08 -0.38
CA TYR A 259 8.89 -2.51 -1.70
C TYR A 259 7.77 -1.62 -2.24
N PHE A 260 7.70 -1.52 -3.54
CA PHE A 260 6.72 -0.74 -4.28
C PHE A 260 6.23 -1.59 -5.44
N GLN A 261 4.92 -1.87 -5.48
CA GLN A 261 4.30 -2.71 -6.51
C GLN A 261 3.18 -1.96 -7.21
N VAL A 262 3.16 -2.06 -8.54
CA VAL A 262 2.05 -1.61 -9.38
C VAL A 262 1.40 -2.84 -9.98
N ALA A 263 0.11 -2.99 -9.79
CA ALA A 263 -0.65 -4.09 -10.34
C ALA A 263 -1.90 -3.58 -11.06
N VAL A 264 -2.29 -4.27 -12.12
CA VAL A 264 -3.45 -3.97 -12.94
C VAL A 264 -4.52 -5.05 -12.76
N LYS A 265 -5.77 -4.64 -12.64
CA LYS A 265 -6.91 -5.56 -12.57
C LYS A 265 -7.22 -6.12 -13.95
N ARG A 266 -6.87 -7.39 -14.19
CA ARG A 266 -7.18 -8.09 -15.43
C ARG A 266 -8.53 -8.79 -15.35
N VAL A 267 -9.43 -8.41 -16.21
CA VAL A 267 -10.66 -9.20 -16.40
C VAL A 267 -10.35 -10.31 -17.37
N GLN A 268 -10.36 -11.55 -16.89
CA GLN A 268 -10.27 -12.72 -17.75
C GLN A 268 -11.55 -12.81 -18.57
N GLY A 269 -11.57 -12.19 -19.75
CA GLY A 269 -12.65 -12.37 -20.71
C GLY A 269 -12.72 -13.85 -21.10
N VAL A 270 -13.92 -14.43 -21.07
CA VAL A 270 -14.17 -15.76 -21.62
C VAL A 270 -13.76 -15.72 -23.09
N ARG A 271 -12.60 -16.27 -23.43
CA ARG A 271 -12.24 -16.50 -24.81
C ARG A 271 -13.15 -17.61 -25.30
N LEU A 272 -14.24 -17.25 -25.96
CA LEU A 272 -15.03 -18.19 -26.72
C LEU A 272 -14.10 -18.80 -27.79
N LEU A 273 -13.58 -19.97 -27.50
CA LEU A 273 -12.96 -20.79 -28.51
C LEU A 273 -14.09 -21.15 -29.50
N GLY A 274 -14.23 -20.35 -30.54
CA GLY A 274 -15.11 -20.70 -31.64
C GLY A 274 -14.77 -22.10 -32.12
N PRO A 275 -15.76 -22.92 -32.52
CA PRO A 275 -15.50 -24.25 -33.05
C PRO A 275 -14.48 -24.11 -34.17
N ALA A 276 -13.35 -24.83 -34.07
CA ALA A 276 -12.38 -24.91 -35.13
C ALA A 276 -13.07 -25.60 -36.31
N TRP A 277 -13.59 -24.80 -37.24
CA TRP A 277 -14.08 -25.32 -38.50
C TRP A 277 -12.90 -25.92 -39.24
N LYS A 278 -12.75 -27.23 -39.14
CA LYS A 278 -11.86 -27.97 -40.03
C LYS A 278 -12.41 -27.77 -41.45
N PRO A 279 -11.68 -27.14 -42.37
CA PRO A 279 -12.12 -27.06 -43.73
C PRO A 279 -12.39 -28.50 -44.23
N ARG A 280 -13.62 -28.78 -44.68
CA ARG A 280 -13.94 -30.04 -45.33
C ARG A 280 -12.94 -30.18 -46.48
N ARG A 281 -12.11 -31.25 -46.43
CA ARG A 281 -11.30 -31.63 -47.56
C ARG A 281 -12.24 -31.76 -48.73
N ALA A 282 -12.03 -30.97 -49.77
CA ALA A 282 -12.70 -31.14 -51.03
C ALA A 282 -12.38 -32.56 -51.53
N VAL A 283 -13.42 -33.37 -51.62
CA VAL A 283 -13.29 -34.70 -52.28
C VAL A 283 -12.97 -34.40 -53.73
N ALA A 284 -11.79 -34.76 -54.16
CA ALA A 284 -11.40 -34.64 -55.56
C ALA A 284 -12.42 -35.42 -56.41
N ALA A 285 -13.09 -34.72 -57.32
CA ALA A 285 -14.01 -35.32 -58.23
C ALA A 285 -13.25 -36.33 -59.06
N ALA A 286 -13.67 -37.58 -59.06
CA ALA A 286 -13.10 -38.64 -59.92
C ALA A 286 -13.28 -38.23 -61.38
N PRO A 287 -12.27 -38.41 -62.23
CA PRO A 287 -12.40 -38.11 -63.64
C PRO A 287 -13.45 -39.05 -64.29
N VAL A 288 -14.45 -38.48 -64.94
CA VAL A 288 -15.46 -39.19 -65.71
C VAL A 288 -14.81 -39.60 -67.03
N SER A 289 -14.67 -40.88 -67.23
CA SER A 289 -14.22 -41.44 -68.55
C SER A 289 -15.32 -41.30 -69.59
N VAL A 290 -15.09 -40.49 -70.62
CA VAL A 290 -15.99 -40.39 -71.76
C VAL A 290 -15.68 -41.54 -72.69
N ALA A 291 -16.60 -42.50 -72.82
CA ALA A 291 -16.51 -43.56 -73.81
C ALA A 291 -16.92 -43.00 -75.19
N ASN A 292 -15.95 -42.90 -76.07
CA ASN A 292 -16.22 -42.54 -77.48
C ASN A 292 -16.74 -43.82 -78.21
N ARG A 293 -18.00 -43.79 -78.71
CA ARG A 293 -18.55 -44.82 -79.60
C ARG A 293 -18.39 -44.28 -81.02
N TYR A 294 -17.66 -45.06 -81.77
CA TYR A 294 -17.79 -45.08 -83.22
C TYR A 294 -18.94 -46.01 -83.65
#